data_e401903c1cba5be32858fd268956356b
#
_entry.id   e401903c1cba5be32858fd268956356b
#
_cell.length_a   1.000
_cell.length_b   1.000
_cell.length_c   1.000
_cell.angle_alpha   90.00
_cell.angle_beta   90.00
_cell.angle_gamma   90.00
#
_symmetry.space_group_name_H-M   'P 1'
#
loop_
_entity.id
_entity.type
_entity.pdbx_description
1 polymer ?
#
loop_
_entity_poly.entity_id
_entity_poly.type
_entity_poly.pdbx_seq_one_letter_code
_entity_poly.pdbx_strand_id
1 'polypeptide(L)'
;LTKIKVTEEPTQLKPSDAAEEATAGNEKGKKPDLETRLQEKEKEAQENYDRYLRLSAELDNFKKRMEKEKGEAYKFANENLLKDLLPVLDNLERALEHGRDTENPKALLEGVELTHKNFWAVLEKYGISRVEAMGEAFDPTHHEAVMVQEDAQRPAGQVISQLQIGYRLHNRLVRPAMVVVSKKPELNPDEDPEA
;
A
#
# COMPACT_ATOMS: atom_id res chain seq x y z
N LEU A 1 16.88 2.18 1.17
CA LEU A 1 18.28 1.83 1.45
C LEU A 1 18.83 2.81 2.48
N THR A 2 18.62 2.52 3.77
CA THR A 2 19.14 3.31 4.87
C THR A 2 20.47 2.69 5.28
N LYS A 3 21.57 3.40 5.00
CA LYS A 3 22.92 3.04 5.46
C LYS A 3 23.01 3.29 6.96
N ILE A 4 23.16 2.23 7.74
CA ILE A 4 23.53 2.31 9.15
C ILE A 4 25.06 2.52 9.19
N LYS A 5 25.45 3.69 9.71
CA LYS A 5 26.84 4.05 9.96
C LYS A 5 27.21 3.49 11.33
N VAL A 6 28.05 2.45 11.34
CA VAL A 6 28.68 1.97 12.59
C VAL A 6 29.85 2.89 12.89
N THR A 7 29.75 3.61 13.98
CA THR A 7 30.82 4.45 14.51
C THR A 7 31.59 3.62 15.53
N GLU A 8 32.78 3.18 15.17
CA GLU A 8 33.74 2.60 16.12
C GLU A 8 34.51 3.73 16.78
N GLU A 9 34.31 3.94 18.07
CA GLU A 9 35.22 4.72 18.90
C GLU A 9 36.12 3.76 19.68
N PRO A 10 37.45 3.94 19.64
CA PRO A 10 38.38 3.15 20.45
C PRO A 10 38.45 3.72 21.88
N THR A 11 37.93 2.97 22.84
CA THR A 11 38.12 3.27 24.25
C THR A 11 39.56 3.00 24.66
N GLN A 12 40.33 4.03 24.87
CA GLN A 12 41.67 3.96 25.48
C GLN A 12 41.53 3.69 26.98
N LEU A 13 41.97 2.53 27.42
CA LEU A 13 42.20 2.21 28.82
C LEU A 13 43.60 2.71 29.24
N LYS A 14 43.63 3.66 30.17
CA LYS A 14 44.85 4.12 30.86
C LYS A 14 45.30 3.06 31.87
N PRO A 15 46.61 2.79 32.03
CA PRO A 15 47.10 1.93 33.08
C PRO A 15 47.16 2.73 34.42
N SER A 16 46.61 2.14 35.48
CA SER A 16 46.78 2.62 36.85
C SER A 16 47.70 1.62 37.58
N ASP A 17 48.84 2.14 37.97
CA ASP A 17 49.78 1.52 38.91
C ASP A 17 49.11 1.37 40.29
N ALA A 18 49.18 0.16 40.85
CA ALA A 18 49.28 -0.05 42.29
C ALA A 18 49.88 -1.45 42.51
N ALA A 19 51.10 -1.43 42.99
CA ALA A 19 51.80 -2.59 43.54
C ALA A 19 51.39 -2.83 44.98
N GLU A 20 51.73 -4.03 45.47
CA GLU A 20 51.78 -4.53 46.85
C GLU A 20 50.46 -5.20 47.33
N GLU A 21 50.43 -6.37 47.86
CA GLU A 21 51.36 -7.24 48.60
C GLU A 21 50.81 -8.66 48.71
N ALA A 22 51.71 -9.58 48.90
CA ALA A 22 51.52 -11.01 48.99
C ALA A 22 50.67 -11.45 50.20
N THR A 23 49.82 -12.46 50.01
CA THR A 23 49.70 -13.55 50.98
C THR A 23 49.32 -14.84 50.25
N ALA A 24 50.10 -15.86 50.55
CA ALA A 24 50.00 -17.20 50.03
C ALA A 24 48.72 -17.88 50.49
N GLY A 25 47.91 -18.31 49.54
CA GLY A 25 46.81 -19.24 49.69
C GLY A 25 46.89 -20.28 48.59
N ASN A 26 47.37 -21.46 48.93
CA ASN A 26 47.56 -22.62 48.08
C ASN A 26 46.20 -23.21 47.67
N GLU A 27 45.67 -22.85 46.54
CA GLU A 27 44.64 -23.63 45.87
C GLU A 27 45.12 -23.97 44.45
N LYS A 28 45.61 -25.23 44.31
CA LYS A 28 45.90 -25.87 43.04
C LYS A 28 44.62 -26.13 42.26
N GLY A 29 43.94 -25.09 41.80
CA GLY A 29 43.01 -25.18 40.69
C GLY A 29 43.87 -25.26 39.41
N LYS A 30 43.96 -26.44 38.78
CA LYS A 30 44.55 -26.61 37.45
C LYS A 30 43.91 -25.59 36.50
N LYS A 31 44.60 -24.51 36.20
CA LYS A 31 44.24 -23.66 35.05
C LYS A 31 44.25 -24.60 33.83
N PRO A 32 43.16 -24.72 33.07
CA PRO A 32 43.18 -25.53 31.85
C PRO A 32 44.33 -25.01 30.99
N ASP A 33 45.13 -25.96 30.48
CA ASP A 33 46.28 -25.63 29.62
C ASP A 33 45.78 -24.83 28.43
N LEU A 34 46.57 -23.87 27.97
CA LEU A 34 46.25 -23.01 26.83
C LEU A 34 45.83 -23.81 25.60
N GLU A 35 46.45 -24.98 25.41
CA GLU A 35 46.09 -25.90 24.33
C GLU A 35 44.67 -26.45 24.45
N THR A 36 44.23 -26.83 25.66
CA THR A 36 42.84 -27.28 25.89
C THR A 36 41.81 -26.17 25.61
N ARG A 37 42.12 -24.96 26.02
CA ARG A 37 41.26 -23.79 25.72
C ARG A 37 41.22 -23.47 24.25
N LEU A 38 42.33 -23.61 23.53
CA LEU A 38 42.36 -23.41 22.09
C LEU A 38 41.47 -24.43 21.38
N GLN A 39 41.64 -25.73 21.72
CA GLN A 39 40.82 -26.81 21.16
C GLN A 39 39.30 -26.61 21.45
N GLU A 40 38.92 -26.17 22.65
CA GLU A 40 37.54 -25.86 22.98
C GLU A 40 36.99 -24.71 22.12
N LYS A 41 37.79 -23.65 21.89
CA LYS A 41 37.40 -22.51 21.04
C LYS A 41 37.36 -22.88 19.56
N GLU A 42 38.25 -23.68 19.08
CA GLU A 42 38.21 -24.20 17.70
C GLU A 42 36.94 -25.03 17.46
N LYS A 43 36.61 -25.92 18.42
CA LYS A 43 35.39 -26.72 18.36
C LYS A 43 34.15 -25.87 18.39
N GLU A 44 34.08 -24.88 19.28
CA GLU A 44 32.96 -23.94 19.36
C GLU A 44 32.82 -23.13 18.03
N ALA A 45 33.94 -22.70 17.47
CA ALA A 45 33.96 -21.98 16.20
C ALA A 45 33.44 -22.87 15.06
N GLN A 46 33.87 -24.13 15.01
CA GLN A 46 33.41 -25.10 14.01
C GLN A 46 31.90 -25.38 14.14
N GLU A 47 31.42 -25.63 15.37
CA GLU A 47 29.98 -25.85 15.63
C GLU A 47 29.12 -24.62 15.25
N ASN A 48 29.63 -23.41 15.54
CA ASN A 48 28.96 -22.18 15.15
C ASN A 48 28.95 -21.97 13.63
N TYR A 49 30.05 -22.32 12.95
CA TYR A 49 30.14 -22.25 11.50
C TYR A 49 29.17 -23.25 10.82
N ASP A 50 29.10 -24.47 11.31
CA ASP A 50 28.18 -25.49 10.80
C ASP A 50 26.71 -25.06 11.02
N ARG A 51 26.43 -24.46 12.18
CA ARG A 51 25.11 -23.87 12.47
C ARG A 51 24.79 -22.72 11.52
N TYR A 52 25.75 -21.84 11.27
CA TYR A 52 25.62 -20.75 10.32
C TYR A 52 25.31 -21.25 8.90
N LEU A 53 26.07 -22.25 8.41
CA LEU A 53 25.84 -22.84 7.09
C LEU A 53 24.43 -23.43 6.97
N ARG A 54 23.99 -24.16 8.01
CA ARG A 54 22.64 -24.73 8.04
C ARG A 54 21.57 -23.64 8.00
N LEU A 55 21.66 -22.63 8.86
CA LEU A 55 20.72 -21.51 8.88
C LEU A 55 20.71 -20.73 7.56
N SER A 56 21.87 -20.55 6.95
CA SER A 56 21.97 -19.90 5.64
C SER A 56 21.22 -20.70 4.56
N ALA A 57 21.40 -22.02 4.52
CA ALA A 57 20.69 -22.88 3.59
C ALA A 57 19.16 -22.89 3.84
N GLU A 58 18.75 -22.93 5.10
CA GLU A 58 17.34 -22.85 5.48
C GLU A 58 16.72 -21.51 5.07
N LEU A 59 17.43 -20.40 5.27
CA LEU A 59 17.02 -19.07 4.85
C LEU A 59 16.82 -18.97 3.33
N ASP A 60 17.76 -19.53 2.56
CA ASP A 60 17.66 -19.53 1.10
C ASP A 60 16.48 -20.39 0.61
N ASN A 61 16.24 -21.54 1.23
CA ASN A 61 15.07 -22.36 0.95
C ASN A 61 13.77 -21.65 1.33
N PHE A 62 13.77 -20.96 2.48
CA PHE A 62 12.62 -20.16 2.91
C PHE A 62 12.32 -19.03 1.92
N LYS A 63 13.35 -18.27 1.48
CA LYS A 63 13.19 -17.20 0.50
C LYS A 63 12.59 -17.72 -0.81
N LYS A 64 13.14 -18.82 -1.36
CA LYS A 64 12.64 -19.45 -2.60
C LYS A 64 11.17 -19.88 -2.46
N ARG A 65 10.81 -20.49 -1.31
CA ARG A 65 9.44 -20.88 -1.02
C ARG A 65 8.52 -19.67 -0.96
N MET A 66 8.91 -18.62 -0.21
CA MET A 66 8.12 -17.38 -0.08
C MET A 66 7.93 -16.66 -1.42
N GLU A 67 8.94 -16.65 -2.29
CA GLU A 67 8.81 -16.09 -3.63
C GLU A 67 7.79 -16.86 -4.48
N LYS A 68 7.82 -18.20 -4.41
CA LYS A 68 6.85 -19.04 -5.10
C LYS A 68 5.43 -18.81 -4.58
N GLU A 69 5.23 -18.86 -3.26
CA GLU A 69 3.94 -18.62 -2.61
C GLU A 69 3.38 -17.22 -2.93
N LYS A 70 4.26 -16.19 -2.91
CA LYS A 70 3.92 -14.83 -3.31
C LYS A 70 3.49 -14.76 -4.77
N GLY A 71 4.22 -15.44 -5.66
CA GLY A 71 3.87 -15.50 -7.09
C GLY A 71 2.50 -16.17 -7.32
N GLU A 72 2.22 -17.26 -6.62
CA GLU A 72 0.92 -17.94 -6.67
C GLU A 72 -0.20 -17.06 -6.10
N ALA A 73 0.04 -16.42 -4.95
CA ALA A 73 -0.91 -15.49 -4.35
C ALA A 73 -1.27 -14.32 -5.29
N TYR A 74 -0.27 -13.72 -5.97
CA TYR A 74 -0.53 -12.67 -6.96
C TYR A 74 -1.31 -13.19 -8.18
N LYS A 75 -0.99 -14.40 -8.67
CA LYS A 75 -1.65 -15.00 -9.81
C LYS A 75 -3.15 -15.23 -9.58
N PHE A 76 -3.52 -15.60 -8.37
CA PHE A 76 -4.90 -15.92 -7.99
C PHE A 76 -5.55 -14.85 -7.09
N ALA A 77 -4.91 -13.69 -6.89
CA ALA A 77 -5.42 -12.62 -6.03
C ALA A 77 -6.83 -12.14 -6.42
N ASN A 78 -7.15 -12.16 -7.71
CA ASN A 78 -8.42 -11.67 -8.24
C ASN A 78 -9.47 -12.77 -8.43
N GLU A 79 -9.19 -14.02 -8.05
CA GLU A 79 -10.10 -15.15 -8.31
C GLU A 79 -11.48 -14.96 -7.67
N ASN A 80 -11.51 -14.51 -6.42
CA ASN A 80 -12.77 -14.27 -5.72
C ASN A 80 -13.55 -13.10 -6.33
N LEU A 81 -12.87 -12.03 -6.72
CA LEU A 81 -13.50 -10.89 -7.41
C LEU A 81 -14.12 -11.36 -8.74
N LEU A 82 -13.39 -12.14 -9.52
CA LEU A 82 -13.88 -12.66 -10.78
C LEU A 82 -15.11 -13.56 -10.56
N LYS A 83 -15.09 -14.46 -9.57
CA LYS A 83 -16.25 -15.30 -9.24
C LYS A 83 -17.50 -14.49 -8.91
N ASP A 84 -17.35 -13.38 -8.18
CA ASP A 84 -18.47 -12.50 -7.83
C ASP A 84 -18.92 -11.61 -9.00
N LEU A 85 -18.05 -11.37 -10.00
CA LEU A 85 -18.39 -10.58 -11.20
C LEU A 85 -19.05 -11.42 -12.30
N LEU A 86 -18.79 -12.72 -12.37
CA LEU A 86 -19.40 -13.58 -13.40
C LEU A 86 -20.94 -13.50 -13.44
N PRO A 87 -21.68 -13.54 -12.31
CA PRO A 87 -23.13 -13.39 -12.33
C PRO A 87 -23.60 -12.04 -12.90
N VAL A 88 -22.80 -10.99 -12.77
CA VAL A 88 -23.11 -9.67 -13.36
C VAL A 88 -22.99 -9.75 -14.88
N LEU A 89 -21.94 -10.42 -15.38
CA LEU A 89 -21.75 -10.68 -16.81
C LEU A 89 -22.90 -11.50 -17.36
N ASP A 90 -23.29 -12.61 -16.70
CA ASP A 90 -24.41 -13.47 -17.09
C ASP A 90 -25.73 -12.67 -17.21
N ASN A 91 -25.96 -11.74 -16.27
CA ASN A 91 -27.14 -10.88 -16.32
C ASN A 91 -27.10 -9.86 -17.47
N LEU A 92 -25.93 -9.34 -17.82
CA LEU A 92 -25.75 -8.45 -18.97
C LEU A 92 -25.96 -9.22 -20.29
N GLU A 93 -25.43 -10.43 -20.40
CA GLU A 93 -25.64 -11.29 -21.57
C GLU A 93 -27.13 -11.59 -21.76
N ARG A 94 -27.84 -11.96 -20.69
CA ARG A 94 -29.26 -12.16 -20.67
C ARG A 94 -30.05 -10.92 -21.11
N ALA A 95 -29.63 -9.74 -20.61
CA ALA A 95 -30.24 -8.46 -21.00
C ALA A 95 -30.03 -8.16 -22.49
N LEU A 96 -28.86 -8.49 -23.04
CA LEU A 96 -28.56 -8.31 -24.45
C LEU A 96 -29.38 -9.28 -25.35
N GLU A 97 -29.53 -10.54 -24.94
CA GLU A 97 -30.35 -11.53 -25.65
C GLU A 97 -31.81 -11.10 -25.73
N HIS A 98 -32.39 -10.75 -24.57
CA HIS A 98 -33.79 -10.29 -24.50
C HIS A 98 -34.01 -8.92 -25.14
N GLY A 99 -32.99 -8.03 -25.08
CA GLY A 99 -33.10 -6.69 -25.64
C GLY A 99 -33.20 -6.64 -27.16
N ARG A 100 -32.76 -7.69 -27.88
CA ARG A 100 -32.86 -7.78 -29.35
C ARG A 100 -34.29 -8.00 -29.85
N ASP A 101 -35.11 -8.71 -29.06
CA ASP A 101 -36.45 -9.13 -29.45
C ASP A 101 -37.55 -8.47 -28.60
N THR A 102 -37.18 -7.51 -27.73
CA THR A 102 -38.11 -6.92 -26.76
C THR A 102 -38.86 -5.72 -27.35
N GLU A 103 -40.19 -5.83 -27.37
CA GLU A 103 -41.11 -4.70 -27.59
C GLU A 103 -41.30 -3.81 -26.35
N ASN A 104 -40.70 -4.20 -25.19
CA ASN A 104 -40.84 -3.47 -23.92
C ASN A 104 -39.51 -2.88 -23.41
N PRO A 105 -39.11 -1.68 -23.83
CA PRO A 105 -37.88 -1.03 -23.39
C PRO A 105 -37.80 -0.78 -21.90
N LYS A 106 -38.93 -0.66 -21.22
CA LYS A 106 -38.99 -0.41 -19.75
C LYS A 106 -38.47 -1.62 -18.97
N ALA A 107 -38.94 -2.81 -19.31
CA ALA A 107 -38.49 -4.03 -18.65
C ALA A 107 -36.97 -4.29 -18.87
N LEU A 108 -36.46 -3.96 -20.05
CA LEU A 108 -35.02 -4.01 -20.32
C LEU A 108 -34.24 -3.04 -19.45
N LEU A 109 -34.71 -1.79 -19.34
CA LEU A 109 -34.09 -0.77 -18.50
C LEU A 109 -34.04 -1.20 -17.02
N GLU A 110 -35.15 -1.69 -16.48
CA GLU A 110 -35.22 -2.23 -15.10
C GLU A 110 -34.23 -3.37 -14.88
N GLY A 111 -34.09 -4.28 -15.84
CA GLY A 111 -33.10 -5.37 -15.78
C GLY A 111 -31.65 -4.87 -15.78
N VAL A 112 -31.34 -3.86 -16.59
CA VAL A 112 -30.01 -3.24 -16.64
C VAL A 112 -29.74 -2.45 -15.35
N GLU A 113 -30.71 -1.73 -14.80
CA GLU A 113 -30.58 -1.02 -13.52
C GLU A 113 -30.30 -1.99 -12.37
N LEU A 114 -31.01 -3.11 -12.32
CA LEU A 114 -30.77 -4.15 -11.32
C LEU A 114 -29.36 -4.75 -11.47
N THR A 115 -28.93 -5.01 -12.68
CA THR A 115 -27.59 -5.50 -12.96
C THR A 115 -26.52 -4.50 -12.55
N HIS A 116 -26.72 -3.21 -12.83
CA HIS A 116 -25.83 -2.14 -12.40
C HIS A 116 -25.75 -2.07 -10.86
N LYS A 117 -26.89 -2.21 -10.16
CA LYS A 117 -26.93 -2.23 -8.70
C LYS A 117 -26.17 -3.43 -8.13
N ASN A 118 -26.32 -4.60 -8.73
CA ASN A 118 -25.59 -5.80 -8.32
C ASN A 118 -24.08 -5.66 -8.56
N PHE A 119 -23.69 -5.09 -9.70
CA PHE A 119 -22.28 -4.80 -10.00
C PHE A 119 -21.67 -3.87 -8.95
N TRP A 120 -22.43 -2.82 -8.58
CA TRP A 120 -21.97 -1.87 -7.57
C TRP A 120 -21.81 -2.54 -6.19
N ALA A 121 -22.75 -3.38 -5.78
CA ALA A 121 -22.66 -4.14 -4.52
C ALA A 121 -21.43 -5.06 -4.46
N VAL A 122 -21.06 -5.69 -5.59
CA VAL A 122 -19.82 -6.46 -5.68
C VAL A 122 -18.61 -5.57 -5.46
N LEU A 123 -18.52 -4.40 -6.13
CA LEU A 123 -17.40 -3.48 -5.98
C LEU A 123 -17.25 -2.98 -4.53
N GLU A 124 -18.37 -2.63 -3.87
CA GLU A 124 -18.38 -2.23 -2.47
C GLU A 124 -17.89 -3.33 -1.53
N LYS A 125 -18.30 -4.59 -1.76
CA LYS A 125 -17.81 -5.76 -1.01
C LYS A 125 -16.30 -5.88 -1.04
N TYR A 126 -15.66 -5.49 -2.15
CA TYR A 126 -14.20 -5.49 -2.31
C TYR A 126 -13.54 -4.16 -1.92
N GLY A 127 -14.28 -3.27 -1.24
CA GLY A 127 -13.75 -2.03 -0.66
C GLY A 127 -13.59 -0.88 -1.66
N ILE A 128 -14.27 -0.94 -2.81
CA ILE A 128 -14.33 0.19 -3.73
C ILE A 128 -15.41 1.15 -3.25
N SER A 129 -15.07 2.43 -3.17
CA SER A 129 -15.98 3.53 -2.86
C SER A 129 -15.87 4.65 -3.89
N ARG A 130 -16.96 5.40 -4.09
CA ARG A 130 -16.96 6.58 -4.95
C ARG A 130 -16.32 7.76 -4.25
N VAL A 131 -15.70 8.62 -5.03
CA VAL A 131 -15.27 9.94 -4.58
C VAL A 131 -16.42 10.90 -4.84
N GLU A 132 -17.07 11.35 -3.75
CA GLU A 132 -18.08 12.41 -3.81
C GLU A 132 -17.36 13.73 -4.07
N ALA A 133 -17.65 14.36 -5.20
CA ALA A 133 -16.98 15.59 -5.61
C ALA A 133 -17.95 16.75 -5.81
N MET A 134 -19.23 16.46 -6.14
CA MET A 134 -20.19 17.46 -6.51
C MET A 134 -20.52 18.41 -5.35
N GLY A 135 -20.29 19.69 -5.54
CA GLY A 135 -20.57 20.73 -4.53
C GLY A 135 -19.49 20.85 -3.44
N GLU A 136 -18.50 19.97 -3.42
CA GLU A 136 -17.37 20.02 -2.49
C GLU A 136 -16.30 21.02 -2.93
N ALA A 137 -15.42 21.40 -2.01
CA ALA A 137 -14.21 22.16 -2.37
C ALA A 137 -13.27 21.28 -3.19
N PHE A 138 -12.61 21.87 -4.18
CA PHE A 138 -11.63 21.14 -4.98
C PHE A 138 -10.46 20.67 -4.11
N ASP A 139 -10.20 19.37 -4.12
CA ASP A 139 -9.08 18.74 -3.45
C ASP A 139 -8.19 18.02 -4.47
N PRO A 140 -6.95 18.49 -4.72
CA PRO A 140 -6.03 17.88 -5.67
C PRO A 140 -5.66 16.42 -5.35
N THR A 141 -5.88 15.96 -4.11
CA THR A 141 -5.58 14.58 -3.72
C THR A 141 -6.62 13.58 -4.23
N HIS A 142 -7.84 14.05 -4.53
CA HIS A 142 -8.98 13.23 -4.91
C HIS A 142 -9.63 13.66 -6.24
N HIS A 143 -9.41 14.90 -6.65
CA HIS A 143 -10.06 15.51 -7.81
C HIS A 143 -9.02 15.95 -8.86
N GLU A 144 -9.40 15.85 -10.12
CA GLU A 144 -8.67 16.35 -11.27
C GLU A 144 -9.51 17.42 -11.97
N ALA A 145 -9.08 18.68 -11.89
CA ALA A 145 -9.77 19.78 -12.55
C ALA A 145 -9.43 19.78 -14.05
N VAL A 146 -10.39 19.43 -14.89
CA VAL A 146 -10.25 19.44 -16.35
C VAL A 146 -10.70 20.72 -16.98
N MET A 147 -11.56 21.47 -16.29
CA MET A 147 -12.10 22.74 -16.77
C MET A 147 -12.36 23.69 -15.59
N VAL A 148 -12.20 24.97 -15.85
CA VAL A 148 -12.59 26.05 -14.94
C VAL A 148 -13.72 26.82 -15.61
N GLN A 149 -14.81 27.04 -14.91
CA GLN A 149 -15.99 27.77 -15.38
C GLN A 149 -16.26 28.95 -14.48
N GLU A 150 -16.57 30.10 -15.08
CA GLU A 150 -16.99 31.28 -14.32
C GLU A 150 -18.39 31.08 -13.74
N ASP A 151 -18.51 31.27 -12.43
CA ASP A 151 -19.77 31.18 -11.70
C ASP A 151 -19.81 32.25 -10.60
N ALA A 152 -20.68 33.23 -10.78
CA ALA A 152 -20.85 34.32 -9.81
C ALA A 152 -21.58 33.88 -8.52
N GLN A 153 -22.33 32.76 -8.58
CA GLN A 153 -23.19 32.32 -7.48
C GLN A 153 -22.47 31.38 -6.51
N ARG A 154 -21.34 30.77 -6.95
CA ARG A 154 -20.59 29.78 -6.17
C ARG A 154 -19.25 30.34 -5.69
N PRO A 155 -18.74 29.88 -4.55
CA PRO A 155 -17.37 30.19 -4.13
C PRO A 155 -16.35 29.74 -5.18
N ALA A 156 -15.28 30.51 -5.38
CA ALA A 156 -14.18 30.07 -6.23
C ALA A 156 -13.53 28.79 -5.66
N GLY A 157 -13.18 27.84 -6.52
CA GLY A 157 -12.58 26.58 -6.13
C GLY A 157 -13.57 25.49 -5.72
N GLN A 158 -14.88 25.71 -5.91
CA GLN A 158 -15.89 24.69 -5.67
C GLN A 158 -16.13 23.84 -6.94
N VAL A 159 -16.39 22.56 -6.77
CA VAL A 159 -16.75 21.65 -7.87
C VAL A 159 -18.17 21.94 -8.33
N ILE A 160 -18.32 22.37 -9.58
CA ILE A 160 -19.61 22.70 -10.21
C ILE A 160 -20.23 21.46 -10.83
N SER A 161 -19.42 20.65 -11.50
CA SER A 161 -19.88 19.44 -12.16
C SER A 161 -18.80 18.36 -12.13
N GLN A 162 -19.27 17.11 -12.16
CA GLN A 162 -18.41 15.94 -12.17
C GLN A 162 -18.59 15.24 -13.53
N LEU A 163 -17.54 15.27 -14.36
CA LEU A 163 -17.56 14.65 -15.69
C LEU A 163 -17.28 13.15 -15.61
N GLN A 164 -16.46 12.75 -14.65
CA GLN A 164 -16.13 11.34 -14.42
C GLN A 164 -16.03 11.06 -12.94
N ILE A 165 -16.70 9.98 -12.49
CA ILE A 165 -16.68 9.56 -11.09
C ILE A 165 -15.29 9.05 -10.72
N GLY A 166 -14.75 9.52 -9.60
CA GLY A 166 -13.55 9.00 -8.98
C GLY A 166 -13.82 7.76 -8.13
N TYR A 167 -12.81 6.93 -7.94
CA TYR A 167 -12.93 5.72 -7.13
C TYR A 167 -11.72 5.54 -6.22
N ARG A 168 -11.97 4.99 -5.03
CA ARG A 168 -10.96 4.53 -4.07
C ARG A 168 -11.13 3.04 -3.82
N LEU A 169 -10.01 2.36 -3.62
CA LEU A 169 -9.95 1.00 -3.09
C LEU A 169 -9.43 1.09 -1.65
N HIS A 170 -10.31 0.85 -0.68
CA HIS A 170 -10.04 1.14 0.72
C HIS A 170 -9.55 2.59 0.90
N ASN A 171 -8.31 2.78 1.34
CA ASN A 171 -7.70 4.10 1.55
C ASN A 171 -6.85 4.60 0.36
N ARG A 172 -6.75 3.82 -0.73
CA ARG A 172 -5.94 4.17 -1.89
C ARG A 172 -6.80 4.70 -3.02
N LEU A 173 -6.46 5.86 -3.55
CA LEU A 173 -7.07 6.39 -4.76
C LEU A 173 -6.73 5.49 -5.95
N VAL A 174 -7.74 5.02 -6.67
CA VAL A 174 -7.62 4.25 -7.92
C VAL A 174 -7.66 5.19 -9.11
N ARG A 175 -8.61 6.14 -9.08
CA ARG A 175 -8.81 7.14 -10.12
C ARG A 175 -9.42 8.39 -9.49
N PRO A 176 -8.89 9.60 -9.76
CA PRO A 176 -9.50 10.85 -9.32
C PRO A 176 -10.86 11.08 -9.98
N ALA A 177 -11.68 11.92 -9.37
CA ALA A 177 -12.87 12.43 -10.01
C ALA A 177 -12.49 13.57 -10.96
N MET A 178 -12.87 13.47 -12.25
CA MET A 178 -12.69 14.57 -13.20
C MET A 178 -13.80 15.58 -13.02
N VAL A 179 -13.42 16.82 -12.69
CA VAL A 179 -14.35 17.85 -12.26
C VAL A 179 -14.19 19.18 -13.02
N VAL A 180 -15.25 19.96 -13.03
CA VAL A 180 -15.26 21.37 -13.43
C VAL A 180 -15.29 22.20 -12.14
N VAL A 181 -14.39 23.18 -12.04
CA VAL A 181 -14.21 24.01 -10.84
C VAL A 181 -14.67 25.44 -11.13
N SER A 182 -15.32 26.07 -10.15
CA SER A 182 -15.76 27.45 -10.22
C SER A 182 -14.59 28.43 -10.13
N LYS A 183 -14.59 29.48 -10.97
CA LYS A 183 -13.80 30.71 -10.83
C LYS A 183 -14.76 31.89 -10.71
N LYS A 184 -14.44 32.86 -9.87
CA LYS A 184 -15.19 34.12 -9.87
C LYS A 184 -14.98 34.82 -11.20
N PRO A 185 -16.05 35.43 -11.78
CA PRO A 185 -15.93 36.31 -12.94
C PRO A 185 -14.88 37.39 -12.65
N GLU A 186 -13.97 37.61 -13.57
CA GLU A 186 -13.09 38.78 -13.51
C GLU A 186 -13.98 40.01 -13.81
N LEU A 187 -14.12 40.90 -12.84
CA LEU A 187 -14.74 42.20 -13.05
C LEU A 187 -13.85 42.93 -14.05
N ASN A 188 -14.34 43.14 -15.26
CA ASN A 188 -13.68 44.03 -16.22
C ASN A 188 -13.60 45.42 -15.57
N PRO A 189 -12.39 45.99 -15.37
CA PRO A 189 -12.26 47.31 -14.77
C PRO A 189 -12.82 48.45 -15.64
N ASP A 190 -13.29 48.17 -16.86
CA ASP A 190 -13.82 49.14 -17.82
C ASP A 190 -15.38 49.25 -17.85
N GLU A 191 -16.10 48.49 -17.03
CA GLU A 191 -17.53 48.73 -16.83
C GLU A 191 -17.72 49.61 -15.60
N ASP A 192 -17.53 50.92 -15.78
CA ASP A 192 -17.97 51.93 -14.81
C ASP A 192 -19.53 51.92 -14.76
N PRO A 193 -20.15 51.61 -13.61
CA PRO A 193 -21.63 51.54 -13.50
C PRO A 193 -22.29 52.95 -13.37
N GLU A 194 -21.57 54.03 -13.71
CA GLU A 194 -22.11 55.41 -13.73
C GLU A 194 -21.78 56.11 -15.04
N ALA A 195 -22.62 55.91 -16.07
CA ALA A 195 -22.83 56.84 -17.17
C ALA A 195 -24.34 56.99 -17.52
#